data_885ab6c4c88eb0d3eda3d04d81e570fd
#
_entry.id   885ab6c4c88eb0d3eda3d04d81e570fd
#
_cell.length_a   1.000
_cell.length_b   1.000
_cell.length_c   1.000
_cell.angle_alpha   90.00
_cell.angle_beta   90.00
_cell.angle_gamma   90.00
#
_symmetry.space_group_name_H-M   'P 1'
#
loop_
_entity.id
_entity.type
_entity.pdbx_description
1 polymer ?
#
loop_
_entity_poly.entity_id
_entity_poly.type
_entity_poly.pdbx_seq_one_letter_code
_entity_poly.pdbx_strand_id
1 'polypeptide(L)'
;MNGYVKPIIIAIVAGGGAAYAANETVTMNAIDAGGIGKEIGTLELSDTEAGLRITPRLAGLPPGDHGFHVHVNPNCGPGNAPNGQPAAGMAAGGHYDPANTGKHLGPLGEGHKGDLPALTVDADGRATKDVVAPHLKVSDVKGHSIMIHVGGDNYSDQPAPLGGGGARIACGVAK
;
A
#
# COMPACT_ATOMS: atom_id res chain seq x y z
N MET A 1 72.93 -1.59 -19.50
CA MET A 1 72.03 -2.29 -18.58
C MET A 1 70.72 -1.53 -18.61
N ASN A 2 69.73 -2.01 -19.43
CA ASN A 2 68.43 -1.37 -19.56
C ASN A 2 67.38 -2.13 -18.68
N GLY A 3 67.01 -1.51 -17.56
CA GLY A 3 65.99 -2.04 -16.66
C GLY A 3 64.58 -1.73 -17.21
N TYR A 4 63.87 -2.75 -17.65
CA TYR A 4 62.45 -2.65 -17.98
C TYR A 4 61.59 -2.69 -16.70
N VAL A 5 60.96 -1.57 -16.35
CA VAL A 5 59.97 -1.51 -15.30
C VAL A 5 58.61 -1.94 -15.91
N LYS A 6 58.08 -3.07 -15.47
CA LYS A 6 56.73 -3.53 -15.87
C LYS A 6 55.68 -2.74 -15.09
N PRO A 7 54.64 -2.20 -15.76
CA PRO A 7 53.55 -1.55 -15.06
C PRO A 7 52.70 -2.59 -14.33
N ILE A 8 52.43 -2.33 -13.04
CA ILE A 8 51.48 -3.09 -12.26
C ILE A 8 50.07 -2.54 -12.59
N ILE A 9 49.27 -3.35 -13.26
CA ILE A 9 47.85 -3.04 -13.48
C ILE A 9 47.08 -3.44 -12.22
N ILE A 10 46.62 -2.45 -11.45
CA ILE A 10 45.70 -2.67 -10.32
C ILE A 10 44.31 -2.79 -10.93
N ALA A 11 43.76 -4.00 -10.97
CA ALA A 11 42.36 -4.21 -11.30
C ALA A 11 41.48 -3.75 -10.13
N ILE A 12 40.75 -2.66 -10.30
CA ILE A 12 39.71 -2.21 -9.38
C ILE A 12 38.52 -3.14 -9.58
N VAL A 13 38.35 -4.08 -8.66
CA VAL A 13 37.11 -4.87 -8.59
C VAL A 13 36.03 -3.94 -8.03
N ALA A 14 35.17 -3.41 -8.90
CA ALA A 14 33.97 -2.73 -8.48
C ALA A 14 33.05 -3.77 -7.81
N GLY A 15 33.05 -3.80 -6.50
CA GLY A 15 32.12 -4.58 -5.71
C GLY A 15 30.72 -4.04 -5.95
N GLY A 16 29.93 -4.71 -6.79
CA GLY A 16 28.51 -4.48 -6.93
C GLY A 16 27.83 -4.86 -5.62
N GLY A 17 27.56 -3.89 -4.74
CA GLY A 17 26.71 -4.10 -3.59
C GLY A 17 25.32 -4.47 -4.09
N ALA A 18 24.86 -5.69 -3.80
CA ALA A 18 23.46 -6.03 -3.98
C ALA A 18 22.63 -5.05 -3.13
N ALA A 19 21.87 -4.19 -3.79
CA ALA A 19 20.87 -3.39 -3.09
C ALA A 19 19.86 -4.37 -2.48
N TYR A 20 19.87 -4.50 -1.17
CA TYR A 20 18.83 -5.27 -0.48
C TYR A 20 17.49 -4.57 -0.75
N ALA A 21 16.53 -5.31 -1.29
CA ALA A 21 15.16 -4.82 -1.44
C ALA A 21 14.64 -4.37 -0.06
N ALA A 22 14.09 -3.17 0.01
CA ALA A 22 13.45 -2.72 1.24
C ALA A 22 12.25 -3.62 1.51
N ASN A 23 12.12 -4.11 2.74
CA ASN A 23 11.02 -4.96 3.17
C ASN A 23 10.38 -4.36 4.42
N GLU A 24 9.07 -4.49 4.55
CA GLU A 24 8.32 -4.09 5.73
C GLU A 24 7.13 -5.02 5.95
N THR A 25 6.74 -5.21 7.19
CA THR A 25 5.54 -5.96 7.57
C THR A 25 4.56 -5.01 8.25
N VAL A 26 3.36 -4.92 7.72
CA VAL A 26 2.27 -4.10 8.26
C VAL A 26 1.23 -5.02 8.89
N THR A 27 0.98 -4.85 10.19
CA THR A 27 -0.13 -5.52 10.87
C THR A 27 -1.44 -4.85 10.51
N MET A 28 -2.41 -5.63 10.04
CA MET A 28 -3.75 -5.17 9.68
C MET A 28 -4.76 -5.52 10.77
N ASN A 29 -5.60 -4.54 11.10
CA ASN A 29 -6.67 -4.70 12.08
C ASN A 29 -8.02 -4.42 11.43
N ALA A 30 -9.04 -5.16 11.82
CA ALA A 30 -10.43 -4.76 11.58
C ALA A 30 -10.69 -3.42 12.29
N ILE A 31 -11.48 -2.54 11.66
CA ILE A 31 -11.83 -1.24 12.22
C ILE A 31 -13.32 -0.98 12.11
N ASP A 32 -13.86 -0.22 13.05
CA ASP A 32 -15.23 0.25 13.05
C ASP A 32 -15.32 1.69 13.60
N ALA A 33 -16.53 2.22 13.77
CA ALA A 33 -16.73 3.56 14.32
C ALA A 33 -16.30 3.68 15.80
N GLY A 34 -16.13 2.57 16.50
CA GLY A 34 -15.64 2.51 17.88
C GLY A 34 -14.11 2.50 17.96
N GLY A 35 -13.42 2.22 16.85
CA GLY A 35 -11.96 2.26 16.79
C GLY A 35 -11.30 1.07 16.11
N ILE A 36 -10.06 0.82 16.55
CA ILE A 36 -9.23 -0.29 16.03
C ILE A 36 -9.62 -1.57 16.79
N GLY A 37 -10.05 -2.58 16.05
CA GLY A 37 -10.46 -3.88 16.55
C GLY A 37 -9.35 -4.93 16.52
N LYS A 38 -9.75 -6.19 16.34
CA LYS A 38 -8.82 -7.32 16.32
C LYS A 38 -7.89 -7.31 15.11
N GLU A 39 -6.71 -7.87 15.29
CA GLU A 39 -5.81 -8.20 14.18
C GLU A 39 -6.46 -9.23 13.25
N ILE A 40 -6.30 -9.01 11.94
CA ILE A 40 -6.79 -9.89 10.87
C ILE A 40 -5.66 -10.46 10.02
N GLY A 41 -4.40 -10.17 10.35
CA GLY A 41 -3.20 -10.66 9.69
C GLY A 41 -2.23 -9.55 9.28
N THR A 42 -1.40 -9.83 8.29
CA THR A 42 -0.31 -8.95 7.87
C THR A 42 -0.27 -8.73 6.36
N LEU A 43 0.38 -7.63 5.97
CA LEU A 43 0.86 -7.37 4.61
C LEU A 43 2.38 -7.36 4.65
N GLU A 44 3.02 -8.18 3.80
CA GLU A 44 4.46 -8.10 3.56
C GLU A 44 4.70 -7.20 2.35
N LEU A 45 5.44 -6.12 2.55
CA LEU A 45 5.78 -5.13 1.53
C LEU A 45 7.21 -5.37 1.06
N SER A 46 7.45 -5.41 -0.25
CA SER A 46 8.79 -5.55 -0.80
C SER A 46 8.96 -4.79 -2.12
N ASP A 47 10.11 -4.14 -2.29
CA ASP A 47 10.45 -3.50 -3.55
C ASP A 47 10.84 -4.56 -4.60
N THR A 48 10.30 -4.38 -5.81
CA THR A 48 10.61 -5.19 -7.00
C THR A 48 10.92 -4.28 -8.18
N GLU A 49 11.41 -4.86 -9.28
CA GLU A 49 11.59 -4.12 -10.55
C GLU A 49 10.25 -3.62 -11.11
N ALA A 50 9.15 -4.33 -10.82
CA ALA A 50 7.81 -3.96 -11.26
C ALA A 50 7.09 -2.94 -10.34
N GLY A 51 7.73 -2.52 -9.24
CA GLY A 51 7.16 -1.64 -8.23
C GLY A 51 7.02 -2.31 -6.86
N LEU A 52 6.17 -1.76 -6.01
CA LEU A 52 5.86 -2.29 -4.68
C LEU A 52 5.02 -3.55 -4.80
N ARG A 53 5.56 -4.68 -4.37
CA ARG A 53 4.79 -5.91 -4.17
C ARG A 53 4.25 -5.95 -2.74
N ILE A 54 2.97 -6.25 -2.62
CA ILE A 54 2.24 -6.44 -1.37
C ILE A 54 1.75 -7.89 -1.35
N THR A 55 2.24 -8.67 -0.39
CA THR A 55 1.83 -10.06 -0.17
C THR A 55 0.91 -10.10 1.04
N PRO A 56 -0.42 -10.21 0.87
CA PRO A 56 -1.37 -10.27 1.97
C PRO A 56 -1.39 -11.67 2.60
N ARG A 57 -1.53 -11.70 3.92
CA ARG A 57 -1.83 -12.87 4.75
C ARG A 57 -2.96 -12.51 5.70
N LEU A 58 -4.15 -12.28 5.12
CA LEU A 58 -5.31 -11.76 5.84
C LEU A 58 -6.42 -12.81 5.91
N ALA A 59 -7.23 -12.73 6.96
CA ALA A 59 -8.41 -13.57 7.14
C ALA A 59 -9.52 -12.82 7.87
N GLY A 60 -10.78 -13.25 7.63
CA GLY A 60 -11.96 -12.66 8.28
C GLY A 60 -12.49 -11.42 7.58
N LEU A 61 -12.15 -11.25 6.30
CA LEU A 61 -12.73 -10.23 5.42
C LEU A 61 -13.95 -10.78 4.67
N PRO A 62 -14.92 -9.94 4.25
CA PRO A 62 -15.97 -10.36 3.34
C PRO A 62 -15.37 -10.88 2.02
N PRO A 63 -15.92 -11.96 1.40
CA PRO A 63 -15.50 -12.40 0.08
C PRO A 63 -15.78 -11.36 -1.02
N GLY A 64 -14.90 -11.29 -2.03
CA GLY A 64 -15.02 -10.38 -3.18
C GLY A 64 -13.80 -9.51 -3.40
N ASP A 65 -13.93 -8.54 -4.30
CA ASP A 65 -12.90 -7.54 -4.53
C ASP A 65 -13.17 -6.30 -3.68
N HIS A 66 -12.11 -5.76 -3.09
CA HIS A 66 -12.15 -4.63 -2.17
C HIS A 66 -11.27 -3.48 -2.65
N GLY A 67 -11.75 -2.25 -2.50
CA GLY A 67 -10.93 -1.06 -2.63
C GLY A 67 -9.77 -1.14 -1.63
N PHE A 68 -8.56 -0.87 -2.12
CA PHE A 68 -7.32 -1.05 -1.37
C PHE A 68 -6.41 0.13 -1.65
N HIS A 69 -6.10 0.93 -0.62
CA HIS A 69 -5.42 2.21 -0.82
C HIS A 69 -4.44 2.55 0.29
N VAL A 70 -3.40 3.33 -0.06
CA VAL A 70 -2.58 4.04 0.90
C VAL A 70 -3.24 5.38 1.22
N HIS A 71 -3.39 5.70 2.51
CA HIS A 71 -3.98 6.93 3.01
C HIS A 71 -2.93 7.85 3.63
N VAL A 72 -3.24 9.16 3.66
CA VAL A 72 -2.27 10.23 4.00
C VAL A 72 -1.69 10.08 5.41
N ASN A 73 -2.52 9.78 6.43
CA ASN A 73 -2.08 9.81 7.81
C ASN A 73 -1.78 8.40 8.35
N PRO A 74 -0.74 8.22 9.19
CA PRO A 74 -0.45 6.95 9.87
C PRO A 74 -1.39 6.72 11.07
N ASN A 75 -2.70 6.78 10.83
CA ASN A 75 -3.69 6.71 11.90
C ASN A 75 -4.95 5.97 11.45
N CYS A 76 -5.18 4.78 12.02
CA CYS A 76 -6.34 3.93 11.74
C CYS A 76 -7.56 4.25 12.61
N GLY A 77 -7.50 5.28 13.46
CA GLY A 77 -8.58 5.66 14.37
C GLY A 77 -9.83 6.15 13.65
N PRO A 78 -10.97 6.17 14.35
CA PRO A 78 -12.20 6.75 13.84
C PRO A 78 -12.11 8.27 13.73
N GLY A 79 -13.06 8.86 13.05
CA GLY A 79 -13.25 10.30 12.94
C GLY A 79 -14.62 10.59 12.37
N ASN A 80 -14.92 11.84 12.09
CA ASN A 80 -16.21 12.21 11.54
C ASN A 80 -16.22 12.09 10.02
N ALA A 81 -17.22 11.37 9.48
CA ALA A 81 -17.55 11.39 8.07
C ALA A 81 -18.09 12.78 7.65
N PRO A 82 -18.21 13.08 6.33
CA PRO A 82 -18.72 14.37 5.86
C PRO A 82 -20.12 14.74 6.38
N ASN A 83 -20.93 13.75 6.75
CA ASN A 83 -22.25 13.95 7.36
C ASN A 83 -22.19 14.21 8.89
N GLY A 84 -20.99 14.34 9.47
CA GLY A 84 -20.76 14.58 10.90
C GLY A 84 -20.88 13.35 11.80
N GLN A 85 -21.20 12.17 11.26
CA GLN A 85 -21.31 10.94 12.06
C GLN A 85 -19.95 10.26 12.24
N PRO A 86 -19.69 9.62 13.39
CA PRO A 86 -18.49 8.81 13.58
C PRO A 86 -18.40 7.69 12.54
N ALA A 87 -17.21 7.53 11.96
CA ALA A 87 -16.93 6.48 10.97
C ALA A 87 -15.53 5.91 11.15
N ALA A 88 -15.38 4.63 10.75
CA ALA A 88 -14.14 3.89 10.86
C ALA A 88 -13.01 4.53 10.05
N GLY A 89 -11.80 4.55 10.61
CA GLY A 89 -10.58 4.89 9.88
C GLY A 89 -10.49 6.32 9.35
N MET A 90 -11.40 7.23 9.72
CA MET A 90 -11.44 8.59 9.15
C MET A 90 -10.21 9.42 9.53
N ALA A 91 -9.54 9.10 10.64
CA ALA A 91 -8.29 9.74 11.03
C ALA A 91 -7.14 9.50 10.03
N ALA A 92 -7.25 8.47 9.18
CA ALA A 92 -6.29 8.20 8.10
C ALA A 92 -6.31 9.27 6.98
N GLY A 93 -7.33 10.09 6.92
CA GLY A 93 -7.49 11.09 5.86
C GLY A 93 -7.95 10.50 4.53
N GLY A 94 -7.66 11.19 3.42
CA GLY A 94 -7.92 10.77 2.03
C GLY A 94 -6.86 9.80 1.50
N HIS A 95 -6.98 9.42 0.23
CA HIS A 95 -5.94 8.66 -0.47
C HIS A 95 -4.64 9.48 -0.54
N TYR A 96 -3.50 8.80 -0.49
CA TYR A 96 -2.19 9.44 -0.61
C TYR A 96 -2.01 10.05 -2.01
N ASP A 97 -2.01 11.38 -2.08
CA ASP A 97 -1.92 12.14 -3.34
C ASP A 97 -0.88 13.27 -3.22
N PRO A 98 0.42 12.94 -3.22
CA PRO A 98 1.48 13.95 -3.06
C PRO A 98 1.55 14.94 -4.22
N ALA A 99 1.01 14.60 -5.39
CA ALA A 99 0.95 15.46 -6.57
C ALA A 99 -0.29 16.37 -6.58
N ASN A 100 -1.20 16.19 -5.59
CA ASN A 100 -2.45 16.94 -5.47
C ASN A 100 -3.29 16.91 -6.75
N THR A 101 -3.41 15.75 -7.36
CA THR A 101 -4.17 15.51 -8.59
C THR A 101 -5.68 15.61 -8.37
N GLY A 102 -6.13 15.21 -7.16
CA GLY A 102 -7.54 15.14 -6.78
C GLY A 102 -8.34 14.17 -7.64
N LYS A 103 -7.69 13.15 -8.23
CA LYS A 103 -8.33 12.20 -9.15
C LYS A 103 -8.05 10.75 -8.73
N HIS A 104 -9.10 9.94 -8.69
CA HIS A 104 -8.99 8.50 -8.51
C HIS A 104 -8.94 7.81 -9.87
N LEU A 105 -7.75 7.38 -10.29
CA LEU A 105 -7.51 6.77 -11.61
C LEU A 105 -6.91 5.37 -11.53
N GLY A 106 -6.90 4.79 -10.32
CA GLY A 106 -6.37 3.46 -10.05
C GLY A 106 -4.84 3.35 -10.16
N PRO A 107 -4.30 2.13 -10.01
CA PRO A 107 -2.87 1.90 -9.80
C PRO A 107 -1.99 2.16 -11.04
N LEU A 108 -2.57 2.30 -12.22
CA LEU A 108 -1.86 2.55 -13.48
C LEU A 108 -2.08 3.98 -14.01
N GLY A 109 -3.00 4.74 -13.40
CA GLY A 109 -3.32 6.10 -13.82
C GLY A 109 -2.41 7.15 -13.17
N GLU A 110 -2.46 8.36 -13.71
CA GLU A 110 -1.76 9.53 -13.15
C GLU A 110 -2.67 10.27 -12.16
N GLY A 111 -3.31 9.51 -11.25
CA GLY A 111 -4.15 10.01 -10.17
C GLY A 111 -3.45 9.97 -8.81
N HIS A 112 -4.22 9.62 -7.76
CA HIS A 112 -3.66 9.43 -6.43
C HIS A 112 -2.56 8.37 -6.46
N LYS A 113 -1.39 8.69 -5.92
CA LYS A 113 -0.26 7.73 -5.83
C LYS A 113 -0.61 6.53 -4.95
N GLY A 114 -1.52 6.72 -4.00
CA GLY A 114 -1.98 5.68 -3.07
C GLY A 114 -3.02 4.71 -3.62
N ASP A 115 -3.47 4.84 -4.87
CA ASP A 115 -4.41 3.89 -5.46
C ASP A 115 -3.70 2.57 -5.78
N LEU A 116 -4.10 1.49 -5.11
CA LEU A 116 -3.53 0.15 -5.26
C LEU A 116 -4.43 -0.72 -6.15
N PRO A 117 -3.93 -1.83 -6.73
CA PRO A 117 -4.82 -2.83 -7.30
C PRO A 117 -5.79 -3.35 -6.25
N ALA A 118 -7.05 -3.58 -6.63
CA ALA A 118 -8.07 -4.11 -5.73
C ALA A 118 -7.60 -5.40 -5.06
N LEU A 119 -7.95 -5.55 -3.78
CA LEU A 119 -7.63 -6.73 -2.99
C LEU A 119 -8.71 -7.79 -3.20
N THR A 120 -8.33 -8.94 -3.75
CA THR A 120 -9.25 -10.08 -3.90
C THR A 120 -9.27 -10.92 -2.61
N VAL A 121 -10.47 -11.14 -2.08
CA VAL A 121 -10.75 -12.02 -0.93
C VAL A 121 -11.52 -13.25 -1.43
N ASP A 122 -11.04 -14.44 -1.08
CA ASP A 122 -11.65 -15.71 -1.46
C ASP A 122 -12.94 -16.01 -0.69
N ALA A 123 -13.61 -17.13 -1.05
CA ALA A 123 -14.86 -17.56 -0.43
C ALA A 123 -14.73 -17.90 1.07
N ASP A 124 -13.50 -18.19 1.54
CA ASP A 124 -13.20 -18.47 2.94
C ASP A 124 -12.84 -17.20 3.74
N GLY A 125 -12.95 -16.03 3.11
CA GLY A 125 -12.63 -14.73 3.72
C GLY A 125 -11.13 -14.46 3.86
N ARG A 126 -10.30 -15.05 2.99
CA ARG A 126 -8.84 -14.92 3.00
C ARG A 126 -8.36 -14.08 1.82
N ALA A 127 -7.39 -13.21 2.07
CA ALA A 127 -6.63 -12.54 1.03
C ALA A 127 -5.17 -13.02 1.10
N THR A 128 -4.73 -13.71 0.04
CA THR A 128 -3.38 -14.31 -0.06
C THR A 128 -2.73 -14.08 -1.41
N LYS A 129 -3.45 -13.43 -2.36
CA LYS A 129 -2.94 -13.15 -3.69
C LYS A 129 -2.12 -11.87 -3.68
N ASP A 130 -0.88 -11.93 -4.14
CA ASP A 130 -0.02 -10.76 -4.30
C ASP A 130 -0.66 -9.71 -5.20
N VAL A 131 -0.44 -8.43 -4.86
CA VAL A 131 -0.69 -7.29 -5.74
C VAL A 131 0.61 -6.52 -5.96
N VAL A 132 0.74 -5.87 -7.12
CA VAL A 132 1.90 -5.03 -7.45
C VAL A 132 1.42 -3.64 -7.81
N ALA A 133 1.92 -2.63 -7.09
CA ALA A 133 1.66 -1.22 -7.34
C ALA A 133 2.88 -0.59 -8.04
N PRO A 134 2.82 -0.34 -9.36
CA PRO A 134 4.01 0.00 -10.17
C PRO A 134 4.60 1.38 -9.84
N HIS A 135 3.79 2.30 -9.31
CA HIS A 135 4.21 3.67 -8.99
C HIS A 135 4.69 3.87 -7.55
N LEU A 136 4.70 2.79 -6.74
CA LEU A 136 5.08 2.82 -5.34
C LEU A 136 6.35 2.01 -5.06
N LYS A 137 6.98 2.40 -3.96
CA LYS A 137 8.04 1.64 -3.26
C LYS A 137 7.71 1.57 -1.77
N VAL A 138 8.38 0.70 -1.03
CA VAL A 138 8.24 0.60 0.44
C VAL A 138 8.43 1.96 1.09
N SER A 139 9.43 2.75 0.63
CA SER A 139 9.70 4.10 1.15
C SER A 139 8.54 5.08 0.99
N ASP A 140 7.70 4.92 -0.02
CA ASP A 140 6.55 5.80 -0.27
C ASP A 140 5.38 5.51 0.67
N VAL A 141 5.32 4.30 1.24
CA VAL A 141 4.21 3.85 2.11
C VAL A 141 4.53 4.08 3.58
N LYS A 142 5.81 4.21 3.93
CA LYS A 142 6.24 4.50 5.31
C LYS A 142 5.66 5.82 5.82
N GLY A 143 5.14 5.79 7.05
CA GLY A 143 4.47 6.94 7.66
C GLY A 143 3.05 7.18 7.16
N HIS A 144 2.47 6.19 6.47
CA HIS A 144 1.11 6.20 5.96
C HIS A 144 0.30 5.02 6.51
N SER A 145 -1.03 5.04 6.33
CA SER A 145 -1.85 3.87 6.60
C SER A 145 -2.29 3.19 5.31
N ILE A 146 -2.46 1.86 5.38
CA ILE A 146 -3.02 1.05 4.31
C ILE A 146 -4.43 0.67 4.72
N MET A 147 -5.40 0.88 3.81
CA MET A 147 -6.82 0.75 4.07
C MET A 147 -7.47 -0.25 3.14
N ILE A 148 -8.40 -1.06 3.69
CA ILE A 148 -9.29 -1.93 2.91
C ILE A 148 -10.71 -1.41 3.09
N HIS A 149 -11.44 -1.30 1.97
CA HIS A 149 -12.82 -0.83 1.91
C HIS A 149 -13.80 -1.99 1.76
N VAL A 150 -15.07 -1.76 2.09
CA VAL A 150 -16.12 -2.80 2.02
C VAL A 150 -16.53 -3.12 0.59
N GLY A 151 -16.49 -2.14 -0.31
CA GLY A 151 -16.81 -2.28 -1.73
C GLY A 151 -15.56 -2.49 -2.58
N GLY A 152 -15.79 -2.80 -3.87
CA GLY A 152 -14.72 -2.91 -4.87
C GLY A 152 -14.12 -1.56 -5.24
N ASP A 153 -13.37 -1.57 -6.34
CA ASP A 153 -12.78 -0.37 -6.91
C ASP A 153 -12.90 -0.40 -8.44
N ASN A 154 -13.57 0.59 -9.02
CA ASN A 154 -13.72 0.72 -10.47
C ASN A 154 -12.65 1.61 -11.10
N TYR A 155 -11.66 2.08 -10.31
CA TYR A 155 -10.56 2.95 -10.73
C TYR A 155 -11.01 4.26 -11.37
N SER A 156 -12.13 4.81 -10.88
CA SER A 156 -12.74 6.04 -11.41
C SER A 156 -13.48 6.80 -10.31
N ASP A 157 -13.64 8.11 -10.50
CA ASP A 157 -14.52 8.94 -9.66
C ASP A 157 -15.99 8.87 -10.10
N GLN A 158 -16.32 8.07 -11.11
CA GLN A 158 -17.67 7.91 -11.63
C GLN A 158 -18.06 6.42 -11.70
N PRO A 159 -19.31 6.02 -11.41
CA PRO A 159 -20.45 6.86 -10.97
C PRO A 159 -20.38 7.28 -9.50
N ALA A 160 -19.46 6.71 -8.71
CA ALA A 160 -19.23 7.04 -7.31
C ALA A 160 -17.77 7.47 -7.09
N PRO A 161 -17.51 8.47 -6.24
CA PRO A 161 -16.15 8.95 -5.99
C PRO A 161 -15.28 7.85 -5.39
N LEU A 162 -13.96 7.95 -5.62
CA LEU A 162 -12.94 7.07 -5.05
C LEU A 162 -13.20 5.59 -5.33
N GLY A 163 -13.53 5.26 -6.59
CA GLY A 163 -13.75 3.88 -7.03
C GLY A 163 -15.01 3.20 -6.51
N GLY A 164 -15.80 3.90 -5.70
CA GLY A 164 -16.98 3.33 -5.06
C GLY A 164 -16.69 2.41 -3.87
N GLY A 165 -15.47 2.44 -3.32
CA GLY A 165 -15.02 1.58 -2.23
C GLY A 165 -15.86 1.62 -0.95
N GLY A 166 -16.51 2.76 -0.66
CA GLY A 166 -17.43 2.89 0.47
C GLY A 166 -16.74 2.87 1.84
N ALA A 167 -17.36 2.21 2.82
CA ALA A 167 -16.88 2.19 4.18
C ALA A 167 -15.50 1.51 4.32
N ARG A 168 -14.72 1.95 5.30
CA ARG A 168 -13.41 1.39 5.67
C ARG A 168 -13.62 0.25 6.66
N ILE A 169 -13.03 -0.91 6.42
CA ILE A 169 -13.25 -2.12 7.24
C ILE A 169 -11.98 -2.69 7.85
N ALA A 170 -10.81 -2.37 7.29
CA ALA A 170 -9.53 -2.78 7.89
C ALA A 170 -8.44 -1.76 7.58
N CYS A 171 -7.49 -1.64 8.52
CA CYS A 171 -6.42 -0.66 8.43
C CYS A 171 -5.15 -1.16 9.13
N GLY A 172 -3.99 -0.79 8.59
CA GLY A 172 -2.68 -0.97 9.20
C GLY A 172 -1.78 0.23 8.90
N VAL A 173 -0.79 0.47 9.76
CA VAL A 173 0.17 1.58 9.61
C VAL A 173 1.53 1.04 9.24
N ALA A 174 2.10 1.52 8.14
CA ALA A 174 3.49 1.30 7.76
C ALA A 174 4.42 2.24 8.54
N LYS A 175 5.56 1.73 9.05
CA LYS A 175 6.47 2.42 9.99
C LYS A 175 7.84 2.68 9.41
#